data_2cb645a63f279fd22527bc5f88c020c5
#
_entry.id   2cb645a63f279fd22527bc5f88c020c5
#
_cell.length_a   1.000
_cell.length_b   1.000
_cell.length_c   1.000
_cell.angle_alpha   90.00
_cell.angle_beta   90.00
_cell.angle_gamma   90.00
#
_symmetry.space_group_name_H-M   'P 1'
#
loop_
_entity.id
_entity.type
_entity.pdbx_description
1 polymer ?
#
loop_
_entity_poly.entity_id
_entity_poly.type
_entity_poly.pdbx_seq_one_letter_code
_entity_poly.pdbx_strand_id
1 'polypeptide(L)'
;MSVINTSSLYEKHQTIYARSVSGVFNRWRWILVFLTQIFFYGVCWLDWGGRQALLFHLAERKFYIFGVVFWPQDAIYLAVLLVISAYLLFLATAIGGRLFCGYACPQTVYTEIFMWIERQVEGDRSARRKLDMQPMSARKFRLKATKHALWLLVAAWTGFTFVGYFTPIRELAASIVSFSLGGWEIFWLFFYAGFLYFMAGFMREQMCKFLCPYARFQGVMFDPDTLIITYDQERGEPRGARRKQPQASDPALGDCVDCGVCVQVCPTGIDIRNGLQYECIACAACIDACDAVMDKVGLPRGLVRYSTENALARHYTGRDILRHLLRPRTLVYSGVLLLIILAAGWSLATRMPLKVDVLRDRSTLYREADDERIENVFTLRVMNTDEAPHRYEIAVDGIEGIRLESAATIEVPAVSSKSALVVASVEEGKGKKGSNPFVFDIRAQGGKAISVREKTTFFLP
;
A
#
# COMPACT_ATOMS: atom_id res chain seq x y z
N MET A 1 0.64 -24.48 50.28
CA MET A 1 -0.06 -24.62 48.98
C MET A 1 -0.48 -23.23 48.52
N SER A 2 0.32 -22.57 47.72
CA SER A 2 0.01 -21.25 47.13
C SER A 2 -1.08 -21.46 46.08
N VAL A 3 -2.23 -20.86 46.27
CA VAL A 3 -3.31 -20.80 45.29
C VAL A 3 -2.74 -20.02 44.08
N ILE A 4 -2.42 -20.74 43.01
CA ILE A 4 -2.12 -20.12 41.72
C ILE A 4 -3.41 -19.46 41.27
N ASN A 5 -3.44 -18.13 41.41
CA ASN A 5 -4.50 -17.30 40.87
C ASN A 5 -4.40 -17.48 39.34
N THR A 6 -5.30 -18.26 38.77
CA THR A 6 -5.47 -18.36 37.32
C THR A 6 -5.97 -17.00 36.80
N SER A 7 -5.06 -16.04 36.68
CA SER A 7 -5.30 -14.86 35.86
C SER A 7 -5.80 -15.36 34.51
N SER A 8 -7.01 -14.95 34.13
CA SER A 8 -7.58 -15.33 32.84
C SER A 8 -6.55 -14.98 31.75
N LEU A 9 -6.16 -15.97 30.94
CA LEU A 9 -5.23 -15.82 29.81
C LEU A 9 -5.72 -14.77 28.79
N TYR A 10 -6.94 -14.27 28.95
CA TYR A 10 -7.59 -13.29 28.11
C TYR A 10 -8.01 -12.07 28.92
N GLU A 11 -7.42 -10.94 28.60
CA GLU A 11 -7.89 -9.65 29.09
C GLU A 11 -9.29 -9.37 28.50
N LYS A 12 -10.27 -9.06 29.35
CA LYS A 12 -11.63 -8.75 28.90
C LYS A 12 -11.59 -7.51 28.01
N HIS A 13 -12.05 -7.63 26.77
CA HIS A 13 -12.12 -6.50 25.84
C HIS A 13 -12.92 -5.34 26.46
N GLN A 14 -12.27 -4.21 26.65
CA GLN A 14 -12.90 -2.97 27.08
C GLN A 14 -13.04 -2.03 25.89
N THR A 15 -14.26 -1.57 25.65
CA THR A 15 -14.50 -0.58 24.59
C THR A 15 -13.76 0.72 24.89
N ILE A 16 -12.88 1.14 24.00
CA ILE A 16 -12.10 2.37 24.14
C ILE A 16 -12.91 3.54 23.58
N TYR A 17 -13.24 4.49 24.45
CA TYR A 17 -13.88 5.75 24.08
C TYR A 17 -12.82 6.85 24.03
N ALA A 18 -12.16 7.02 22.88
CA ALA A 18 -11.16 8.08 22.73
C ALA A 18 -11.84 9.45 22.75
N ARG A 19 -11.25 10.38 23.54
CA ARG A 19 -11.66 11.78 23.61
C ARG A 19 -11.09 12.55 22.42
N SER A 20 -11.85 13.55 21.93
CA SER A 20 -11.34 14.46 20.92
C SER A 20 -10.20 15.32 21.42
N VAL A 21 -9.24 15.59 20.56
CA VAL A 21 -8.11 16.46 20.80
C VAL A 21 -7.91 17.41 19.62
N SER A 22 -7.45 18.61 19.89
CA SER A 22 -7.05 19.59 18.89
C SER A 22 -5.60 20.02 19.15
N GLY A 23 -4.77 20.07 18.10
CA GLY A 23 -3.39 20.46 18.21
C GLY A 23 -2.67 20.33 16.87
N VAL A 24 -1.34 20.51 16.90
CA VAL A 24 -0.50 20.50 15.71
C VAL A 24 -0.49 19.12 15.05
N PHE A 25 -0.29 18.07 15.85
CA PHE A 25 -0.21 16.69 15.35
C PHE A 25 -1.56 16.20 14.85
N ASN A 26 -2.66 16.56 15.51
CA ASN A 26 -3.98 16.26 15.02
C ASN A 26 -4.29 16.93 13.67
N ARG A 27 -3.82 18.16 13.43
CA ARG A 27 -3.94 18.82 12.11
C ARG A 27 -3.17 18.04 11.03
N TRP A 28 -1.93 17.63 11.30
CA TRP A 28 -1.14 16.83 10.35
C TRP A 28 -1.80 15.49 10.06
N ARG A 29 -2.39 14.83 11.06
CA ARG A 29 -3.17 13.59 10.82
C ARG A 29 -4.31 13.84 9.87
N TRP A 30 -5.12 14.88 10.06
CA TRP A 30 -6.22 15.19 9.17
C TRP A 30 -5.77 15.60 7.76
N ILE A 31 -4.68 16.35 7.63
CA ILE A 31 -4.09 16.67 6.32
C ILE A 31 -3.72 15.37 5.59
N LEU A 32 -3.07 14.43 6.25
CA LEU A 32 -2.70 13.14 5.65
C LEU A 32 -3.92 12.25 5.37
N VAL A 33 -4.94 12.26 6.23
CA VAL A 33 -6.22 11.61 5.96
C VAL A 33 -6.82 12.15 4.67
N PHE A 34 -6.96 13.46 4.52
CA PHE A 34 -7.51 14.05 3.30
C PHE A 34 -6.65 13.76 2.07
N LEU A 35 -5.35 13.91 2.17
CA LEU A 35 -4.43 13.66 1.06
C LEU A 35 -4.51 12.22 0.56
N THR A 36 -4.47 11.25 1.46
CA THR A 36 -4.58 9.83 1.10
C THR A 36 -5.96 9.47 0.54
N GLN A 37 -7.03 10.06 1.06
CA GLN A 37 -8.39 9.82 0.57
C GLN A 37 -8.64 10.50 -0.78
N ILE A 38 -8.18 11.75 -0.99
CA ILE A 38 -8.26 12.42 -2.30
C ILE A 38 -7.50 11.62 -3.35
N PHE A 39 -6.31 11.14 -3.01
CA PHE A 39 -5.54 10.27 -3.90
C PHE A 39 -6.30 8.98 -4.22
N PHE A 40 -6.72 8.25 -3.18
CA PHE A 40 -7.39 6.96 -3.35
C PHE A 40 -8.72 7.07 -4.08
N TYR A 41 -9.59 8.01 -3.71
CA TYR A 41 -10.89 8.18 -4.37
C TYR A 41 -10.80 8.93 -5.71
N GLY A 42 -9.76 9.75 -5.92
CA GLY A 42 -9.67 10.62 -7.09
C GLY A 42 -8.98 9.99 -8.29
N VAL A 43 -7.89 9.24 -8.06
CA VAL A 43 -7.03 8.75 -9.16
C VAL A 43 -7.78 7.81 -10.11
N CYS A 44 -8.73 7.01 -9.62
CA CYS A 44 -9.53 6.12 -10.46
C CYS A 44 -10.46 6.86 -11.45
N TRP A 45 -10.74 8.15 -11.22
CA TRP A 45 -11.56 8.98 -12.13
C TRP A 45 -10.77 9.74 -13.18
N LEU A 46 -9.42 9.73 -13.06
CA LEU A 46 -8.56 10.39 -14.03
C LEU A 46 -8.48 9.58 -15.32
N ASP A 47 -8.53 10.28 -16.44
CA ASP A 47 -8.34 9.70 -17.77
C ASP A 47 -6.94 10.01 -18.30
N TRP A 48 -6.36 9.04 -18.96
CA TRP A 48 -5.08 9.13 -19.67
C TRP A 48 -5.18 8.43 -21.02
N GLY A 49 -4.97 9.15 -22.12
CA GLY A 49 -5.01 8.56 -23.45
C GLY A 49 -6.35 7.89 -23.81
N GLY A 50 -7.49 8.43 -23.34
CA GLY A 50 -8.83 7.87 -23.60
C GLY A 50 -9.23 6.67 -22.75
N ARG A 51 -8.45 6.34 -21.71
CA ARG A 51 -8.72 5.27 -20.75
C ARG A 51 -8.46 5.74 -19.31
N GLN A 52 -8.93 4.97 -18.34
CA GLN A 52 -8.64 5.24 -16.92
C GLN A 52 -7.14 5.22 -16.67
N ALA A 53 -6.61 6.26 -15.99
CA ALA A 53 -5.17 6.46 -15.77
C ALA A 53 -4.52 5.37 -14.91
N LEU A 54 -5.26 4.83 -13.93
CA LEU A 54 -4.82 3.73 -13.08
C LEU A 54 -5.88 2.64 -13.10
N LEU A 55 -5.61 1.53 -13.79
CA LEU A 55 -6.54 0.42 -13.97
C LEU A 55 -5.78 -0.91 -14.02
N PHE A 56 -6.15 -1.84 -13.16
CA PHE A 56 -5.66 -3.21 -13.13
C PHE A 56 -6.66 -4.14 -13.82
N HIS A 57 -6.69 -4.13 -15.15
CA HIS A 57 -7.69 -4.87 -15.93
C HIS A 57 -7.37 -6.37 -15.95
N LEU A 58 -7.93 -7.12 -14.99
CA LEU A 58 -7.62 -8.54 -14.80
C LEU A 58 -8.09 -9.42 -15.96
N ALA A 59 -9.24 -9.11 -16.57
CA ALA A 59 -9.78 -9.89 -17.68
C ALA A 59 -8.86 -9.84 -18.91
N GLU A 60 -8.33 -8.66 -19.23
CA GLU A 60 -7.35 -8.48 -20.31
C GLU A 60 -5.90 -8.77 -19.89
N ARG A 61 -5.66 -8.98 -18.59
CA ARG A 61 -4.33 -9.17 -18.00
C ARG A 61 -3.38 -8.01 -18.32
N LYS A 62 -3.89 -6.78 -18.28
CA LYS A 62 -3.14 -5.56 -18.52
C LYS A 62 -3.27 -4.63 -17.31
N PHE A 63 -2.16 -4.03 -16.90
CA PHE A 63 -2.13 -3.09 -15.81
C PHE A 63 -1.71 -1.73 -16.34
N TYR A 64 -2.63 -0.80 -16.33
CA TYR A 64 -2.43 0.56 -16.82
C TYR A 64 -2.02 1.45 -15.64
N ILE A 65 -0.86 2.07 -15.75
CA ILE A 65 -0.35 3.04 -14.77
C ILE A 65 0.08 4.28 -15.55
N PHE A 66 -0.84 5.24 -15.68
CA PHE A 66 -0.68 6.41 -16.55
C PHE A 66 -0.29 6.00 -17.97
N GLY A 67 0.80 6.55 -18.53
CA GLY A 67 1.30 6.21 -19.86
C GLY A 67 2.04 4.87 -19.97
N VAL A 68 2.12 4.07 -18.90
CA VAL A 68 2.83 2.79 -18.92
C VAL A 68 1.84 1.64 -18.81
N VAL A 69 1.98 0.66 -19.71
CA VAL A 69 1.18 -0.56 -19.68
C VAL A 69 2.07 -1.74 -19.32
N PHE A 70 1.71 -2.44 -18.28
CA PHE A 70 2.37 -3.66 -17.84
C PHE A 70 1.56 -4.89 -18.26
N TRP A 71 2.29 -5.89 -18.74
CA TRP A 71 1.78 -7.20 -19.13
C TRP A 71 2.20 -8.26 -18.10
N PRO A 72 1.63 -9.47 -18.11
CA PRO A 72 2.06 -10.55 -17.21
C PRO A 72 3.56 -10.83 -17.25
N GLN A 73 4.20 -10.65 -18.42
CA GLN A 73 5.63 -10.80 -18.61
C GLN A 73 6.46 -9.73 -17.85
N ASP A 74 5.82 -8.67 -17.40
CA ASP A 74 6.43 -7.59 -16.60
C ASP A 74 6.31 -7.82 -15.09
N ALA A 75 5.97 -9.02 -14.65
CA ALA A 75 5.81 -9.36 -13.23
C ALA A 75 7.03 -9.00 -12.36
N ILE A 76 8.22 -8.91 -12.96
CA ILE A 76 9.42 -8.45 -12.28
C ILE A 76 9.26 -7.04 -11.71
N TYR A 77 8.60 -6.12 -12.42
CA TYR A 77 8.36 -4.76 -11.91
C TYR A 77 7.41 -4.74 -10.73
N LEU A 78 6.42 -5.65 -10.70
CA LEU A 78 5.56 -5.82 -9.54
C LEU A 78 6.37 -6.31 -8.32
N ALA A 79 7.24 -7.31 -8.53
CA ALA A 79 8.12 -7.80 -7.47
C ALA A 79 9.04 -6.68 -6.94
N VAL A 80 9.64 -5.91 -7.82
CA VAL A 80 10.50 -4.77 -7.45
C VAL A 80 9.70 -3.70 -6.69
N LEU A 81 8.47 -3.39 -7.11
CA LEU A 81 7.58 -2.44 -6.41
C LEU A 81 7.27 -2.93 -4.98
N LEU A 82 7.00 -4.22 -4.80
CA LEU A 82 6.77 -4.80 -3.47
C LEU A 82 8.03 -4.72 -2.60
N VAL A 83 9.21 -4.98 -3.16
CA VAL A 83 10.49 -4.84 -2.46
C VAL A 83 10.73 -3.39 -2.06
N ILE A 84 10.55 -2.42 -2.97
CA ILE A 84 10.66 -0.98 -2.67
C ILE A 84 9.70 -0.58 -1.55
N SER A 85 8.45 -1.03 -1.61
CA SER A 85 7.43 -0.73 -0.60
C SER A 85 7.81 -1.30 0.78
N ALA A 86 8.32 -2.52 0.83
CA ALA A 86 8.80 -3.15 2.06
C ALA A 86 10.01 -2.42 2.64
N TYR A 87 11.01 -2.09 1.81
CA TYR A 87 12.18 -1.33 2.25
C TYR A 87 11.84 0.08 2.73
N LEU A 88 10.92 0.78 2.03
CA LEU A 88 10.45 2.10 2.45
C LEU A 88 9.76 2.02 3.82
N LEU A 89 8.95 0.99 4.04
CA LEU A 89 8.28 0.77 5.31
C LEU A 89 9.26 0.45 6.44
N PHE A 90 10.29 -0.36 6.16
CA PHE A 90 11.36 -0.66 7.12
C PHE A 90 12.22 0.58 7.42
N LEU A 91 12.54 1.38 6.42
CA LEU A 91 13.26 2.64 6.60
C LEU A 91 12.45 3.60 7.48
N ALA A 92 11.16 3.79 7.18
CA ALA A 92 10.26 4.61 7.98
C ALA A 92 10.21 4.12 9.45
N THR A 93 10.21 2.79 9.67
CA THR A 93 10.23 2.20 11.01
C THR A 93 11.57 2.42 11.72
N ALA A 94 12.68 2.28 11.03
CA ALA A 94 14.01 2.51 11.63
C ALA A 94 14.21 3.98 12.06
N ILE A 95 13.61 4.93 11.36
CA ILE A 95 13.68 6.37 11.66
C ILE A 95 12.65 6.77 12.71
N GLY A 96 11.38 6.50 12.45
CA GLY A 96 10.24 7.04 13.19
C GLY A 96 9.33 6.01 13.82
N GLY A 97 9.84 4.79 14.08
CA GLY A 97 9.06 3.75 14.74
C GLY A 97 7.73 3.49 14.04
N ARG A 98 6.63 3.89 14.68
CA ARG A 98 5.26 3.67 14.17
C ARG A 98 4.61 4.89 13.53
N LEU A 99 5.37 5.85 13.03
CA LEU A 99 4.80 7.02 12.34
C LEU A 99 3.85 6.64 11.21
N PHE A 100 4.22 5.66 10.39
CA PHE A 100 3.32 5.16 9.32
C PHE A 100 1.98 4.68 9.88
N CYS A 101 2.00 3.94 10.99
CA CYS A 101 0.79 3.44 11.64
C CYS A 101 -0.12 4.56 12.15
N GLY A 102 0.44 5.65 12.65
CA GLY A 102 -0.32 6.76 13.22
C GLY A 102 -0.91 7.72 12.18
N TYR A 103 -0.33 7.80 10.96
CA TYR A 103 -0.63 8.86 10.02
C TYR A 103 -1.09 8.39 8.63
N ALA A 104 -0.57 7.27 8.12
CA ALA A 104 -0.80 6.86 6.74
C ALA A 104 -1.39 5.44 6.59
N CYS A 105 -1.39 4.63 7.65
CA CYS A 105 -1.94 3.28 7.61
C CYS A 105 -3.45 3.31 7.32
N PRO A 106 -3.95 2.57 6.30
CA PRO A 106 -5.37 2.55 5.97
C PRO A 106 -6.27 2.23 7.16
N GLN A 107 -5.89 1.26 8.01
CA GLN A 107 -6.65 0.93 9.22
C GLN A 107 -6.84 2.13 10.14
N THR A 108 -5.79 2.91 10.37
CA THR A 108 -5.84 4.11 11.23
C THR A 108 -6.64 5.23 10.58
N VAL A 109 -6.45 5.45 9.29
CA VAL A 109 -7.16 6.48 8.51
C VAL A 109 -8.67 6.25 8.55
N TYR A 110 -9.12 5.04 8.22
CA TYR A 110 -10.56 4.72 8.25
C TYR A 110 -11.14 4.66 9.67
N THR A 111 -10.37 4.18 10.65
CA THR A 111 -10.79 4.21 12.05
C THR A 111 -10.99 5.66 12.53
N GLU A 112 -10.11 6.60 12.12
CA GLU A 112 -10.26 8.02 12.46
C GLU A 112 -11.51 8.64 11.82
N ILE A 113 -11.79 8.32 10.54
CA ILE A 113 -13.01 8.75 9.84
C ILE A 113 -14.26 8.22 10.59
N PHE A 114 -14.26 6.94 10.97
CA PHE A 114 -15.38 6.32 11.68
C PHE A 114 -15.56 6.92 13.07
N MET A 115 -14.48 7.18 13.79
CA MET A 115 -14.53 7.87 15.10
C MET A 115 -14.99 9.33 14.95
N TRP A 116 -14.65 9.99 13.85
CA TRP A 116 -15.16 11.33 13.56
C TRP A 116 -16.67 11.31 13.34
N ILE A 117 -17.20 10.36 12.56
CA ILE A 117 -18.64 10.16 12.37
C ILE A 117 -19.34 9.89 13.71
N GLU A 118 -18.78 9.01 14.54
CA GLU A 118 -19.31 8.76 15.89
C GLU A 118 -19.41 10.05 16.71
N ARG A 119 -18.39 10.87 16.66
CA ARG A 119 -18.31 12.13 17.39
C ARG A 119 -19.39 13.13 16.94
N GLN A 120 -19.63 13.19 15.64
CA GLN A 120 -20.67 14.06 15.08
C GLN A 120 -22.09 13.58 15.43
N VAL A 121 -22.32 12.27 15.46
CA VAL A 121 -23.66 11.70 15.68
C VAL A 121 -23.96 11.49 17.16
N GLU A 122 -23.05 10.87 17.91
CA GLU A 122 -23.25 10.47 19.31
C GLU A 122 -22.61 11.44 20.32
N GLY A 123 -21.78 12.38 19.84
CA GLY A 123 -21.03 13.32 20.66
C GLY A 123 -19.67 12.78 21.11
N ASP A 124 -18.96 13.53 21.95
CA ASP A 124 -17.63 13.17 22.43
C ASP A 124 -17.69 12.05 23.49
N ARG A 125 -16.54 11.61 23.96
CA ARG A 125 -16.30 10.47 24.87
C ARG A 125 -17.34 10.35 25.99
N SER A 126 -17.63 11.42 26.72
CA SER A 126 -18.57 11.41 27.85
C SER A 126 -20.02 11.17 27.40
N ALA A 127 -20.43 11.77 26.27
CA ALA A 127 -21.76 11.60 25.71
C ALA A 127 -21.97 10.16 25.21
N ARG A 128 -21.00 9.62 24.45
CA ARG A 128 -21.02 8.22 23.97
C ARG A 128 -21.12 7.21 25.10
N ARG A 129 -20.29 7.36 26.13
CA ARG A 129 -20.32 6.47 27.31
C ARG A 129 -21.66 6.52 28.02
N LYS A 130 -22.23 7.71 28.21
CA LYS A 130 -23.59 7.86 28.81
C LYS A 130 -24.65 7.22 27.92
N LEU A 131 -24.60 7.43 26.60
CA LEU A 131 -25.53 6.84 25.64
C LEU A 131 -25.50 5.31 25.68
N ASP A 132 -24.32 4.72 25.76
CA ASP A 132 -24.16 3.26 25.77
C ASP A 132 -24.68 2.63 27.07
N MET A 133 -24.55 3.31 28.20
CA MET A 133 -25.06 2.86 29.49
C MET A 133 -26.60 3.02 29.63
N GLN A 134 -27.24 3.84 28.79
CA GLN A 134 -28.69 4.00 28.83
C GLN A 134 -29.42 2.79 28.25
N PRO A 135 -30.62 2.46 28.72
CA PRO A 135 -31.47 1.45 28.09
C PRO A 135 -31.83 1.86 26.64
N MET A 136 -32.27 0.89 25.84
CA MET A 136 -32.68 1.16 24.45
C MET A 136 -33.89 2.11 24.47
N SER A 137 -33.78 3.22 23.73
CA SER A 137 -34.82 4.21 23.51
C SER A 137 -34.87 4.60 22.04
N ALA A 138 -35.99 5.20 21.59
CA ALA A 138 -36.12 5.67 20.21
C ALA A 138 -34.99 6.64 19.81
N ARG A 139 -34.56 7.51 20.74
CA ARG A 139 -33.42 8.42 20.53
C ARG A 139 -32.11 7.63 20.36
N LYS A 140 -31.82 6.67 21.25
CA LYS A 140 -30.62 5.83 21.17
C LYS A 140 -30.60 5.03 19.88
N PHE A 141 -31.73 4.40 19.52
CA PHE A 141 -31.87 3.67 18.26
C PHE A 141 -31.59 4.57 17.04
N ARG A 142 -32.19 5.75 16.97
CA ARG A 142 -31.97 6.70 15.85
C ARG A 142 -30.50 7.09 15.74
N LEU A 143 -29.82 7.46 16.83
CA LEU A 143 -28.41 7.85 16.81
C LEU A 143 -27.53 6.69 16.37
N LYS A 144 -27.75 5.48 16.89
CA LYS A 144 -26.98 4.28 16.47
C LYS A 144 -27.25 3.94 15.02
N ALA A 145 -28.50 3.94 14.57
CA ALA A 145 -28.86 3.69 13.17
C ALA A 145 -28.20 4.70 12.21
N THR A 146 -28.24 6.00 12.53
CA THR A 146 -27.58 7.05 11.74
C THR A 146 -26.07 6.83 11.66
N LYS A 147 -25.43 6.51 12.79
CA LYS A 147 -23.99 6.20 12.80
C LYS A 147 -23.65 5.02 11.87
N HIS A 148 -24.35 3.91 12.02
CA HIS A 148 -24.13 2.73 11.21
C HIS A 148 -24.45 2.94 9.73
N ALA A 149 -25.47 3.73 9.40
CA ALA A 149 -25.81 4.10 8.02
C ALA A 149 -24.67 4.92 7.38
N LEU A 150 -24.11 5.90 8.09
CA LEU A 150 -22.96 6.69 7.61
C LEU A 150 -21.70 5.84 7.47
N TRP A 151 -21.43 4.92 8.39
CA TRP A 151 -20.32 3.98 8.28
C TRP A 151 -20.47 3.07 7.07
N LEU A 152 -21.67 2.52 6.83
CA LEU A 152 -21.96 1.69 5.66
C LEU A 152 -21.82 2.47 4.35
N LEU A 153 -22.23 3.74 4.33
CA LEU A 153 -22.07 4.60 3.17
C LEU A 153 -20.59 4.82 2.82
N VAL A 154 -19.77 5.14 3.81
CA VAL A 154 -18.31 5.28 3.59
C VAL A 154 -17.69 3.94 3.17
N ALA A 155 -18.10 2.83 3.81
CA ALA A 155 -17.61 1.50 3.47
C ALA A 155 -18.01 1.07 2.05
N ALA A 156 -19.26 1.31 1.66
CA ALA A 156 -19.75 1.02 0.30
C ALA A 156 -19.04 1.87 -0.75
N TRP A 157 -18.84 3.17 -0.49
CA TRP A 157 -18.09 4.07 -1.37
C TRP A 157 -16.63 3.61 -1.53
N THR A 158 -16.00 3.16 -0.45
CA THR A 158 -14.64 2.62 -0.48
C THR A 158 -14.57 1.30 -1.26
N GLY A 159 -15.52 0.40 -1.04
CA GLY A 159 -15.62 -0.85 -1.79
C GLY A 159 -15.84 -0.61 -3.28
N PHE A 160 -16.74 0.31 -3.64
CA PHE A 160 -16.97 0.75 -5.02
C PHE A 160 -15.68 1.29 -5.66
N THR A 161 -14.99 2.20 -4.99
CA THR A 161 -13.74 2.77 -5.49
C THR A 161 -12.66 1.70 -5.64
N PHE A 162 -12.55 0.77 -4.69
CA PHE A 162 -11.57 -0.32 -4.77
C PHE A 162 -11.83 -1.22 -5.98
N VAL A 163 -13.08 -1.63 -6.22
CA VAL A 163 -13.44 -2.40 -7.42
C VAL A 163 -13.21 -1.58 -8.69
N GLY A 164 -13.41 -0.27 -8.63
CA GLY A 164 -13.15 0.67 -9.72
C GLY A 164 -11.68 0.77 -10.16
N TYR A 165 -10.73 0.21 -9.40
CA TYR A 165 -9.35 0.03 -9.85
C TYR A 165 -9.16 -1.24 -10.70
N PHE A 166 -10.14 -2.15 -10.73
CA PHE A 166 -10.06 -3.40 -11.49
C PHE A 166 -11.04 -3.47 -12.65
N THR A 167 -12.19 -2.80 -12.51
CA THR A 167 -13.17 -2.56 -13.58
C THR A 167 -13.23 -1.06 -13.82
N PRO A 168 -13.25 -0.55 -15.07
CA PRO A 168 -13.33 0.87 -15.34
C PRO A 168 -14.44 1.53 -14.53
N ILE A 169 -14.10 2.52 -13.70
CA ILE A 169 -15.03 3.04 -12.68
C ILE A 169 -16.30 3.63 -13.26
N ARG A 170 -16.23 4.21 -14.45
CA ARG A 170 -17.40 4.78 -15.15
C ARG A 170 -18.34 3.68 -15.64
N GLU A 171 -17.78 2.58 -16.16
CA GLU A 171 -18.57 1.42 -16.57
C GLU A 171 -19.20 0.73 -15.35
N LEU A 172 -18.40 0.58 -14.27
CA LEU A 172 -18.89 0.06 -12.99
C LEU A 172 -20.05 0.90 -12.45
N ALA A 173 -19.95 2.24 -12.49
CA ALA A 173 -21.01 3.14 -12.07
C ALA A 173 -22.29 2.99 -12.94
N ALA A 174 -22.12 2.90 -14.27
CA ALA A 174 -23.21 2.67 -15.18
C ALA A 174 -23.89 1.31 -14.93
N SER A 175 -23.10 0.26 -14.69
CA SER A 175 -23.60 -1.09 -14.40
C SER A 175 -24.36 -1.18 -13.07
N ILE A 176 -24.00 -0.36 -12.08
CA ILE A 176 -24.79 -0.24 -10.83
C ILE A 176 -26.16 0.35 -11.12
N VAL A 177 -26.22 1.45 -11.89
CA VAL A 177 -27.46 2.16 -12.21
C VAL A 177 -28.39 1.30 -13.09
N SER A 178 -27.83 0.52 -14.03
CA SER A 178 -28.57 -0.38 -14.91
C SER A 178 -28.85 -1.77 -14.32
N PHE A 179 -28.41 -2.05 -13.09
CA PHE A 179 -28.53 -3.35 -12.44
C PHE A 179 -27.91 -4.49 -13.25
N SER A 180 -26.83 -4.22 -13.97
CA SER A 180 -26.13 -5.18 -14.85
C SER A 180 -24.75 -5.58 -14.35
N LEU A 181 -24.51 -5.50 -13.03
CA LEU A 181 -23.25 -5.89 -12.41
C LEU A 181 -22.95 -7.38 -12.59
N GLY A 182 -21.72 -7.71 -12.88
CA GLY A 182 -21.22 -9.08 -12.87
C GLY A 182 -21.17 -9.68 -11.45
N GLY A 183 -21.31 -11.00 -11.34
CA GLY A 183 -21.31 -11.68 -10.03
C GLY A 183 -20.02 -11.45 -9.22
N TRP A 184 -18.85 -11.38 -9.88
CA TRP A 184 -17.58 -11.08 -9.23
C TRP A 184 -17.48 -9.64 -8.74
N GLU A 185 -18.01 -8.66 -9.47
CA GLU A 185 -18.05 -7.26 -9.07
C GLU A 185 -18.92 -7.08 -7.84
N ILE A 186 -20.12 -7.70 -7.82
CA ILE A 186 -21.00 -7.72 -6.65
C ILE A 186 -20.30 -8.31 -5.44
N PHE A 187 -19.67 -9.49 -5.61
CA PHE A 187 -18.96 -10.16 -4.53
C PHE A 187 -17.88 -9.26 -3.91
N TRP A 188 -16.99 -8.71 -4.74
CA TRP A 188 -15.87 -7.90 -4.25
C TRP A 188 -16.33 -6.57 -3.65
N LEU A 189 -17.37 -5.94 -4.21
CA LEU A 189 -17.94 -4.72 -3.67
C LEU A 189 -18.44 -4.94 -2.23
N PHE A 190 -19.25 -5.98 -2.02
CA PHE A 190 -19.76 -6.29 -0.69
C PHE A 190 -18.67 -6.81 0.25
N PHE A 191 -17.72 -7.57 -0.26
CA PHE A 191 -16.60 -8.06 0.53
C PHE A 191 -15.75 -6.90 1.10
N TYR A 192 -15.31 -5.98 0.24
CA TYR A 192 -14.49 -4.84 0.70
C TYR A 192 -15.27 -3.87 1.57
N ALA A 193 -16.52 -3.59 1.24
CA ALA A 193 -17.39 -2.77 2.06
C ALA A 193 -17.61 -3.39 3.43
N GLY A 194 -17.96 -4.68 3.50
CA GLY A 194 -18.16 -5.42 4.74
C GLY A 194 -16.87 -5.54 5.56
N PHE A 195 -15.76 -5.83 4.91
CA PHE A 195 -14.44 -5.90 5.55
C PHE A 195 -14.05 -4.57 6.20
N LEU A 196 -14.17 -3.46 5.45
CA LEU A 196 -13.87 -2.13 5.99
C LEU A 196 -14.80 -1.77 7.15
N TYR A 197 -16.11 -1.98 6.98
CA TYR A 197 -17.08 -1.73 8.02
C TYR A 197 -16.75 -2.47 9.32
N PHE A 198 -16.37 -3.73 9.22
CA PHE A 198 -15.99 -4.55 10.37
C PHE A 198 -14.65 -4.10 10.98
N MET A 199 -13.62 -3.91 10.15
CA MET A 199 -12.27 -3.58 10.62
C MET A 199 -12.19 -2.18 11.25
N ALA A 200 -12.76 -1.16 10.63
CA ALA A 200 -12.72 0.21 11.14
C ALA A 200 -13.82 0.49 12.19
N GLY A 201 -14.94 -0.19 12.12
CA GLY A 201 -16.06 0.00 13.04
C GLY A 201 -15.91 -0.76 14.36
N PHE A 202 -15.51 -2.03 14.28
CA PHE A 202 -15.52 -2.95 15.44
C PHE A 202 -14.13 -3.37 15.89
N MET A 203 -13.27 -3.81 14.96
CA MET A 203 -11.94 -4.32 15.32
C MET A 203 -10.97 -3.21 15.74
N ARG A 204 -10.99 -2.06 15.09
CA ARG A 204 -10.20 -0.86 15.44
C ARG A 204 -8.77 -1.19 15.90
N GLU A 205 -8.50 -0.92 17.19
CA GLU A 205 -7.20 -1.17 17.84
C GLU A 205 -6.86 -2.65 17.96
N GLN A 206 -7.85 -3.54 17.96
CA GLN A 206 -7.62 -4.99 18.01
C GLN A 206 -6.87 -5.48 16.78
N MET A 207 -7.14 -4.87 15.62
CA MET A 207 -6.39 -5.14 14.39
C MET A 207 -4.89 -4.87 14.59
N CYS A 208 -4.54 -3.72 15.17
CA CYS A 208 -3.15 -3.34 15.41
C CYS A 208 -2.48 -4.17 16.51
N LYS A 209 -3.24 -4.57 17.56
CA LYS A 209 -2.72 -5.33 18.69
C LYS A 209 -2.49 -6.81 18.38
N PHE A 210 -3.41 -7.45 17.66
CA PHE A 210 -3.43 -8.91 17.54
C PHE A 210 -3.31 -9.45 16.12
N LEU A 211 -3.87 -8.77 15.11
CA LEU A 211 -3.96 -9.29 13.74
C LEU A 211 -2.84 -8.80 12.82
N CYS A 212 -2.36 -7.57 13.03
CA CYS A 212 -1.38 -6.98 12.11
C CYS A 212 0.02 -7.60 12.30
N PRO A 213 0.55 -8.37 11.33
CA PRO A 213 1.88 -8.97 11.45
C PRO A 213 2.98 -7.89 11.47
N TYR A 214 2.77 -6.80 10.75
CA TYR A 214 3.72 -5.69 10.69
C TYR A 214 3.95 -5.04 12.06
N ALA A 215 2.93 -4.92 12.90
CA ALA A 215 3.06 -4.38 14.25
C ALA A 215 4.04 -5.20 15.12
N ARG A 216 4.11 -6.51 14.90
CA ARG A 216 5.05 -7.42 15.57
C ARG A 216 6.48 -7.23 15.05
N PHE A 217 6.65 -7.17 13.72
CA PHE A 217 7.95 -6.90 13.11
C PHE A 217 8.53 -5.55 13.52
N GLN A 218 7.71 -4.52 13.60
CA GLN A 218 8.16 -3.19 14.06
C GLN A 218 8.77 -3.25 15.46
N GLY A 219 8.15 -3.97 16.40
CA GLY A 219 8.65 -4.07 17.77
C GLY A 219 10.08 -4.60 17.88
N VAL A 220 10.47 -5.49 16.96
CA VAL A 220 11.84 -6.05 16.90
C VAL A 220 12.83 -5.07 16.22
N MET A 221 12.34 -4.15 15.42
CA MET A 221 13.19 -3.20 14.68
C MET A 221 13.54 -1.94 15.48
N PHE A 222 12.87 -1.68 16.59
CA PHE A 222 13.16 -0.52 17.43
C PHE A 222 14.53 -0.65 18.09
N ASP A 223 15.22 0.47 18.17
CA ASP A 223 16.45 0.62 18.92
C ASP A 223 16.42 1.92 19.72
N PRO A 224 17.36 2.16 20.66
CA PRO A 224 17.35 3.34 21.52
C PRO A 224 17.41 4.71 20.80
N ASP A 225 17.76 4.71 19.49
CA ASP A 225 17.78 5.93 18.66
C ASP A 225 16.55 6.03 17.74
N THR A 226 15.61 5.10 17.80
CA THR A 226 14.36 5.18 17.05
C THR A 226 13.44 6.23 17.67
N LEU A 227 12.86 7.10 16.83
CA LEU A 227 11.95 8.16 17.27
C LEU A 227 10.61 7.55 17.71
N ILE A 228 10.26 7.73 18.96
CA ILE A 228 9.03 7.23 19.58
C ILE A 228 8.35 8.35 20.38
N ILE A 229 7.09 8.13 20.79
CA ILE A 229 6.46 9.02 21.76
C ILE A 229 6.92 8.63 23.14
N THR A 230 7.41 9.59 23.87
CA THR A 230 7.98 9.41 25.22
C THR A 230 7.33 10.37 26.22
N TYR A 231 7.26 9.93 27.47
CA TYR A 231 6.97 10.75 28.63
C TYR A 231 8.30 11.03 29.35
N ASP A 232 8.56 12.28 29.66
CA ASP A 232 9.75 12.71 30.37
C ASP A 232 9.54 12.46 31.87
N GLN A 233 10.06 11.33 32.36
CA GLN A 233 9.89 10.90 33.76
C GLN A 233 10.66 11.81 34.72
N GLU A 234 11.88 12.25 34.38
CA GLU A 234 12.69 13.09 35.24
C GLU A 234 12.00 14.42 35.51
N ARG A 235 11.35 14.97 34.48
CA ARG A 235 10.61 16.22 34.57
C ARG A 235 9.21 16.02 35.19
N GLY A 236 8.57 14.87 34.95
CA GLY A 236 7.16 14.64 35.27
C GLY A 236 6.87 14.03 36.64
N GLU A 237 7.84 13.30 37.21
CA GLU A 237 7.65 12.61 38.50
C GLU A 237 8.31 13.39 39.67
N PRO A 238 7.81 13.25 40.87
CA PRO A 238 6.57 12.60 41.24
C PRO A 238 5.32 13.38 40.79
N ARG A 239 4.37 12.65 40.16
CA ARG A 239 3.15 13.28 39.64
C ARG A 239 2.12 13.52 40.76
N GLY A 240 1.36 14.62 40.62
CA GLY A 240 0.32 14.93 41.59
C GLY A 240 -0.58 16.09 41.20
N ALA A 241 -1.76 16.15 41.79
CA ALA A 241 -2.70 17.24 41.58
C ALA A 241 -2.18 18.56 42.16
N ARG A 242 -2.08 19.59 41.31
CA ARG A 242 -1.68 20.94 41.76
C ARG A 242 -2.90 21.80 42.08
N ARG A 243 -2.81 22.61 43.15
CA ARG A 243 -3.82 23.63 43.47
C ARG A 243 -3.73 24.80 42.47
N LYS A 244 -4.86 25.44 42.18
CA LYS A 244 -4.99 26.53 41.20
C LYS A 244 -4.23 27.82 41.52
N GLN A 245 -3.51 27.92 42.62
CA GLN A 245 -2.78 29.14 43.00
C GLN A 245 -1.36 29.09 42.43
N PRO A 246 -0.95 30.11 41.63
CA PRO A 246 0.38 30.15 40.98
C PRO A 246 1.58 30.34 41.94
N GLN A 247 1.33 30.62 43.22
CA GLN A 247 2.39 30.99 44.17
C GLN A 247 2.90 29.85 45.06
N ALA A 248 2.37 28.66 44.93
CA ALA A 248 2.87 27.49 45.63
C ALA A 248 3.19 26.37 44.61
N SER A 249 4.28 26.53 43.85
CA SER A 249 4.97 25.36 43.29
C SER A 249 5.46 24.53 44.48
N ASP A 250 4.80 23.44 44.74
CA ASP A 250 5.34 22.44 45.65
C ASP A 250 6.64 21.92 45.02
N PRO A 251 7.82 22.26 45.55
CA PRO A 251 9.08 21.87 44.96
C PRO A 251 9.30 20.35 44.95
N ALA A 252 8.44 19.62 45.63
CA ALA A 252 8.46 18.15 45.70
C ALA A 252 7.71 17.48 44.51
N LEU A 253 6.90 18.20 43.71
CA LEU A 253 6.11 17.64 42.62
C LEU A 253 6.70 17.96 41.23
N GLY A 254 6.78 16.92 40.40
CA GLY A 254 7.11 17.05 38.97
C GLY A 254 6.02 17.79 38.18
N ASP A 255 6.24 18.01 36.89
CA ASP A 255 5.33 18.77 36.03
C ASP A 255 4.02 18.05 35.69
N CYS A 256 3.94 16.74 35.91
CA CYS A 256 2.72 15.96 35.62
C CYS A 256 1.64 16.18 36.69
N VAL A 257 0.54 16.82 36.31
CA VAL A 257 -0.61 17.09 37.20
C VAL A 257 -1.56 15.90 37.35
N ASP A 258 -1.20 14.73 36.91
CA ASP A 258 -1.95 13.48 36.95
C ASP A 258 -3.41 13.55 36.44
N CYS A 259 -3.65 14.36 35.42
CA CYS A 259 -5.00 14.58 34.89
C CYS A 259 -5.54 13.42 34.05
N GLY A 260 -4.73 12.44 33.65
CA GLY A 260 -5.09 11.26 32.85
C GLY A 260 -5.64 11.56 31.44
N VAL A 261 -5.50 12.80 30.93
CA VAL A 261 -6.03 13.18 29.61
C VAL A 261 -5.26 12.46 28.50
N CYS A 262 -3.95 12.25 28.65
CA CYS A 262 -3.12 11.49 27.70
C CYS A 262 -3.66 10.07 27.43
N VAL A 263 -4.17 9.41 28.49
CA VAL A 263 -4.82 8.09 28.38
C VAL A 263 -6.19 8.19 27.70
N GLN A 264 -6.97 9.24 28.05
CA GLN A 264 -8.32 9.42 27.52
C GLN A 264 -8.37 9.73 26.03
N VAL A 265 -7.35 10.37 25.48
CA VAL A 265 -7.26 10.69 24.04
C VAL A 265 -6.65 9.55 23.23
N CYS A 266 -6.05 8.56 23.89
CA CYS A 266 -5.37 7.47 23.22
C CYS A 266 -6.37 6.54 22.50
N PRO A 267 -6.27 6.35 21.18
CA PRO A 267 -7.17 5.46 20.43
C PRO A 267 -6.93 3.99 20.74
N THR A 268 -5.74 3.63 21.25
CA THR A 268 -5.40 2.27 21.67
C THR A 268 -5.52 2.04 23.17
N GLY A 269 -5.86 3.10 23.94
CA GLY A 269 -6.17 3.03 25.36
C GLY A 269 -4.96 2.82 26.29
N ILE A 270 -3.73 3.05 25.80
CA ILE A 270 -2.52 2.91 26.63
C ILE A 270 -2.27 4.12 27.52
N ASP A 271 -1.52 3.90 28.59
CA ASP A 271 -0.95 4.98 29.40
C ASP A 271 0.52 5.20 29.01
N ILE A 272 0.77 6.28 28.27
CA ILE A 272 2.11 6.62 27.78
C ILE A 272 3.11 6.92 28.90
N ARG A 273 2.65 7.21 30.11
CA ARG A 273 3.49 7.47 31.29
C ARG A 273 4.22 6.22 31.79
N ASN A 274 3.72 5.04 31.41
CA ASN A 274 4.35 3.75 31.72
C ASN A 274 5.48 3.39 30.73
N GLY A 275 5.93 4.33 29.89
CA GLY A 275 6.99 4.12 28.92
C GLY A 275 6.51 3.55 27.59
N LEU A 276 7.44 2.99 26.81
CA LEU A 276 7.19 2.40 25.49
C LEU A 276 6.28 1.17 25.61
N GLN A 277 5.21 1.15 24.83
CA GLN A 277 4.26 0.03 24.72
C GLN A 277 4.03 -0.35 23.28
N TYR A 278 3.93 -1.65 23.00
CA TYR A 278 3.74 -2.16 21.63
C TYR A 278 2.43 -1.72 20.98
N GLU A 279 1.44 -1.37 21.76
CA GLU A 279 0.14 -0.89 21.29
C GLU A 279 0.15 0.57 20.84
N CYS A 280 1.22 1.32 21.14
CA CYS A 280 1.35 2.70 20.70
C CYS A 280 1.50 2.78 19.20
N ILE A 281 0.57 3.45 18.51
CA ILE A 281 0.60 3.68 17.06
C ILE A 281 1.32 4.98 16.68
N ALA A 282 1.96 5.67 17.62
CA ALA A 282 2.66 6.93 17.43
C ALA A 282 1.82 8.06 16.79
N CYS A 283 0.53 8.14 17.12
CA CYS A 283 -0.40 9.12 16.55
C CYS A 283 -0.28 10.54 17.15
N ALA A 284 0.49 10.70 18.21
CA ALA A 284 0.75 11.96 18.93
C ALA A 284 -0.48 12.69 19.53
N ALA A 285 -1.64 12.03 19.63
CA ALA A 285 -2.80 12.62 20.29
C ALA A 285 -2.52 12.98 21.77
N CYS A 286 -1.71 12.18 22.45
CA CYS A 286 -1.29 12.42 23.84
C CYS A 286 -0.35 13.63 23.96
N ILE A 287 0.46 13.95 22.95
CA ILE A 287 1.31 15.15 22.91
C ILE A 287 0.42 16.40 22.87
N ASP A 288 -0.47 16.49 21.86
CA ASP A 288 -1.38 17.64 21.73
C ASP A 288 -2.23 17.85 22.99
N ALA A 289 -2.71 16.73 23.58
CA ALA A 289 -3.52 16.80 24.81
C ALA A 289 -2.72 17.25 26.04
N CYS A 290 -1.48 16.76 26.19
CA CYS A 290 -0.61 17.13 27.29
C CYS A 290 -0.18 18.61 27.17
N ASP A 291 0.23 19.04 25.98
CA ASP A 291 0.61 20.44 25.74
C ASP A 291 -0.53 21.40 26.04
N ALA A 292 -1.77 21.05 25.67
CA ALA A 292 -2.96 21.85 26.02
C ALA A 292 -3.22 21.92 27.54
N VAL A 293 -2.81 20.92 28.31
CA VAL A 293 -2.86 20.94 29.78
C VAL A 293 -1.72 21.77 30.34
N MET A 294 -0.50 21.61 29.84
CA MET A 294 0.68 22.38 30.24
C MET A 294 0.45 23.89 30.07
N ASP A 295 -0.13 24.30 28.94
CA ASP A 295 -0.52 25.70 28.70
C ASP A 295 -1.50 26.24 29.77
N LYS A 296 -2.49 25.41 30.18
CA LYS A 296 -3.50 25.81 31.18
C LYS A 296 -2.92 25.95 32.59
N VAL A 297 -1.88 25.18 32.89
CA VAL A 297 -1.23 25.21 34.21
C VAL A 297 0.00 26.11 34.25
N GLY A 298 0.35 26.75 33.11
CA GLY A 298 1.51 27.67 32.99
C GLY A 298 2.86 26.96 33.02
N LEU A 299 2.92 25.67 32.64
CA LEU A 299 4.16 24.91 32.59
C LEU A 299 4.66 24.77 31.13
N PRO A 300 5.97 24.57 30.92
CA PRO A 300 6.52 24.38 29.58
C PRO A 300 5.95 23.16 28.90
N ARG A 301 5.63 23.26 27.59
CA ARG A 301 5.22 22.14 26.74
C ARG A 301 6.29 21.06 26.64
N GLY A 302 5.94 19.91 26.04
CA GLY A 302 6.87 18.83 25.71
C GLY A 302 7.15 17.85 26.83
N LEU A 303 6.26 17.76 27.84
CA LEU A 303 6.32 16.73 28.85
C LEU A 303 6.06 15.33 28.23
N VAL A 304 5.14 15.27 27.26
CA VAL A 304 5.01 14.15 26.32
C VAL A 304 5.44 14.65 24.95
N ARG A 305 6.42 13.97 24.33
CA ARG A 305 7.00 14.43 23.06
C ARG A 305 7.51 13.28 22.20
N TYR A 306 7.76 13.54 20.93
CA TYR A 306 8.61 12.66 20.13
C TYR A 306 10.06 12.81 20.60
N SER A 307 10.68 11.69 20.96
CA SER A 307 12.08 11.62 21.36
C SER A 307 12.61 10.21 21.14
N THR A 308 13.90 10.00 21.42
CA THR A 308 14.52 8.67 21.45
C THR A 308 14.93 8.36 22.89
N GLU A 309 15.10 7.07 23.24
CA GLU A 309 15.58 6.70 24.59
C GLU A 309 16.92 7.33 24.90
N ASN A 310 17.85 7.31 23.93
CA ASN A 310 19.15 7.94 24.06
C ASN A 310 19.06 9.46 24.22
N ALA A 311 18.10 10.11 23.55
CA ALA A 311 17.90 11.54 23.66
C ALA A 311 17.37 11.96 25.02
N LEU A 312 16.53 11.15 25.64
CA LEU A 312 16.10 11.38 27.03
C LEU A 312 17.23 11.15 28.02
N ALA A 313 17.93 10.02 27.93
CA ALA A 313 18.99 9.66 28.86
C ALA A 313 20.23 10.60 28.81
N ARG A 314 20.48 11.19 27.63
CA ARG A 314 21.67 12.06 27.39
C ARG A 314 21.32 13.52 27.19
N HIS A 315 20.07 13.93 27.38
CA HIS A 315 19.56 15.29 27.21
C HIS A 315 19.90 15.91 25.84
N TYR A 316 19.75 15.13 24.75
CA TYR A 316 20.06 15.60 23.38
C TYR A 316 19.19 16.78 22.98
N THR A 317 19.80 17.73 22.28
CA THR A 317 19.06 18.79 21.59
C THR A 317 18.39 18.27 20.31
N GLY A 318 17.44 19.02 19.75
CA GLY A 318 16.79 18.64 18.50
C GLY A 318 17.76 18.44 17.33
N ARG A 319 18.90 19.16 17.32
CA ARG A 319 19.97 18.98 16.30
C ARG A 319 20.69 17.64 16.48
N ASP A 320 20.93 17.24 17.71
CA ASP A 320 21.59 15.95 18.01
C ASP A 320 20.69 14.79 17.61
N ILE A 321 19.38 14.87 17.88
CA ILE A 321 18.40 13.87 17.43
C ILE A 321 18.45 13.74 15.89
N LEU A 322 18.44 14.86 15.16
CA LEU A 322 18.51 14.84 13.69
C LEU A 322 19.82 14.23 13.19
N ARG A 323 20.96 14.51 13.85
CA ARG A 323 22.26 13.91 13.51
C ARG A 323 22.28 12.41 13.76
N HIS A 324 21.64 11.93 14.83
CA HIS A 324 21.53 10.50 15.13
C HIS A 324 20.55 9.76 14.19
N LEU A 325 19.63 10.45 13.52
CA LEU A 325 18.83 9.87 12.44
C LEU A 325 19.69 9.48 11.21
N LEU A 326 20.81 10.20 10.98
CA LEU A 326 21.77 9.91 9.88
C LEU A 326 22.83 8.86 10.28
N ARG A 327 22.49 7.94 11.14
CA ARG A 327 23.37 6.84 11.57
C ARG A 327 23.63 5.84 10.44
N PRO A 328 24.71 5.02 10.54
CA PRO A 328 25.09 4.06 9.49
C PRO A 328 23.96 3.15 9.04
N ARG A 329 23.15 2.64 9.98
CA ARG A 329 21.99 1.80 9.68
C ARG A 329 20.99 2.48 8.74
N THR A 330 20.61 3.72 9.04
CA THR A 330 19.66 4.51 8.23
C THR A 330 20.26 4.86 6.86
N LEU A 331 21.55 5.21 6.82
CA LEU A 331 22.25 5.51 5.57
C LEU A 331 22.34 4.29 4.65
N VAL A 332 22.66 3.11 5.20
CA VAL A 332 22.68 1.86 4.42
C VAL A 332 21.31 1.52 3.86
N TYR A 333 20.24 1.59 4.68
CA TYR A 333 18.89 1.33 4.18
C TYR A 333 18.45 2.33 3.12
N SER A 334 18.75 3.61 3.32
CA SER A 334 18.45 4.67 2.35
C SER A 334 19.24 4.48 1.05
N GLY A 335 20.53 4.12 1.16
CA GLY A 335 21.40 3.86 0.01
C GLY A 335 20.92 2.66 -0.82
N VAL A 336 20.59 1.55 -0.17
CA VAL A 336 20.06 0.36 -0.85
C VAL A 336 18.71 0.67 -1.51
N LEU A 337 17.81 1.35 -0.81
CA LEU A 337 16.51 1.75 -1.37
C LEU A 337 16.68 2.65 -2.59
N LEU A 338 17.55 3.66 -2.50
CA LEU A 338 17.85 4.56 -3.62
C LEU A 338 18.42 3.79 -4.81
N LEU A 339 19.35 2.86 -4.58
CA LEU A 339 19.93 2.01 -5.63
C LEU A 339 18.84 1.21 -6.35
N ILE A 340 17.94 0.56 -5.59
CA ILE A 340 16.84 -0.23 -6.18
C ILE A 340 15.91 0.66 -7.00
N ILE A 341 15.53 1.85 -6.48
CA ILE A 341 14.67 2.81 -7.19
C ILE A 341 15.33 3.28 -8.48
N LEU A 342 16.62 3.64 -8.44
CA LEU A 342 17.35 4.09 -9.62
C LEU A 342 17.50 2.97 -10.66
N ALA A 343 17.81 1.75 -10.23
CA ALA A 343 17.90 0.59 -11.12
C ALA A 343 16.55 0.25 -11.77
N ALA A 344 15.46 0.28 -10.98
CA ALA A 344 14.11 0.08 -11.49
C ALA A 344 13.69 1.18 -12.48
N GLY A 345 13.96 2.43 -12.15
CA GLY A 345 13.68 3.58 -13.02
C GLY A 345 14.46 3.51 -14.33
N TRP A 346 15.75 3.19 -14.26
CA TRP A 346 16.59 2.97 -15.44
C TRP A 346 16.05 1.83 -16.31
N SER A 347 15.76 0.67 -15.71
CA SER A 347 15.18 -0.48 -16.41
C SER A 347 13.86 -0.14 -17.09
N LEU A 348 13.00 0.65 -16.44
CA LEU A 348 11.72 1.08 -17.00
C LEU A 348 11.91 2.09 -18.14
N ALA A 349 12.86 3.02 -18.01
CA ALA A 349 13.15 4.03 -19.02
C ALA A 349 13.78 3.43 -20.28
N THR A 350 14.57 2.36 -20.13
CA THR A 350 15.24 1.65 -21.25
C THR A 350 14.43 0.47 -21.77
N ARG A 351 13.21 0.28 -21.28
CA ARG A 351 12.33 -0.83 -21.68
C ARG A 351 11.98 -0.75 -23.15
N MET A 352 12.18 -1.86 -23.87
CA MET A 352 11.73 -2.00 -25.26
C MET A 352 10.20 -2.14 -25.30
N PRO A 353 9.49 -1.35 -26.12
CA PRO A 353 8.04 -1.41 -26.22
C PRO A 353 7.50 -2.56 -27.08
N LEU A 354 8.36 -3.50 -27.45
CA LEU A 354 8.03 -4.70 -28.22
C LEU A 354 8.37 -5.93 -27.40
N LYS A 355 7.42 -6.87 -27.30
CA LYS A 355 7.64 -8.22 -26.75
C LYS A 355 7.13 -9.26 -27.72
N VAL A 356 7.80 -10.38 -27.80
CA VAL A 356 7.45 -11.47 -28.69
C VAL A 356 7.54 -12.78 -27.93
N ASP A 357 6.46 -13.57 -27.96
CA ASP A 357 6.47 -14.95 -27.48
C ASP A 357 6.45 -15.87 -28.72
N VAL A 358 7.38 -16.81 -28.79
CA VAL A 358 7.47 -17.82 -29.86
C VAL A 358 6.94 -19.13 -29.34
N LEU A 359 5.78 -19.54 -29.84
CA LEU A 359 5.14 -20.81 -29.51
C LEU A 359 5.31 -21.76 -30.69
N ARG A 360 5.99 -22.89 -30.44
CA ARG A 360 6.11 -23.94 -31.44
C ARG A 360 4.82 -24.76 -31.50
N ASP A 361 4.40 -25.16 -32.70
CA ASP A 361 3.33 -26.13 -32.85
C ASP A 361 3.76 -27.48 -32.22
N ARG A 362 2.89 -28.02 -31.38
CA ARG A 362 3.12 -29.30 -30.68
C ARG A 362 2.42 -30.47 -31.37
N SER A 363 1.57 -30.20 -32.35
CA SER A 363 0.83 -31.25 -33.07
C SER A 363 1.72 -32.00 -34.08
N THR A 364 2.64 -31.24 -34.71
CA THR A 364 3.60 -31.78 -35.68
C THR A 364 4.97 -31.16 -35.41
N LEU A 365 6.01 -32.02 -35.37
CA LEU A 365 7.38 -31.53 -35.15
C LEU A 365 7.96 -30.88 -36.40
N TYR A 366 7.61 -31.43 -37.59
CA TYR A 366 7.98 -30.92 -38.90
C TYR A 366 6.93 -31.33 -39.93
N ARG A 367 6.95 -30.68 -41.08
CA ARG A 367 6.20 -31.06 -42.29
C ARG A 367 7.18 -31.08 -43.45
N GLU A 368 6.96 -32.00 -44.41
CA GLU A 368 7.66 -32.01 -45.65
C GLU A 368 6.81 -31.24 -46.67
N ALA A 369 7.38 -30.26 -47.32
CA ALA A 369 6.74 -29.49 -48.39
C ALA A 369 7.01 -30.15 -49.75
N ASP A 370 6.19 -29.83 -50.77
CA ASP A 370 6.28 -30.42 -52.11
C ASP A 370 7.61 -30.15 -52.84
N ASP A 371 8.41 -29.20 -52.38
CA ASP A 371 9.71 -28.76 -52.89
C ASP A 371 10.92 -29.35 -52.16
N GLU A 372 10.79 -30.47 -51.47
CA GLU A 372 11.83 -31.13 -50.67
C GLU A 372 12.37 -30.28 -49.51
N ARG A 373 11.57 -29.30 -49.05
CA ARG A 373 11.92 -28.46 -47.92
C ARG A 373 11.21 -29.01 -46.63
N ILE A 374 11.93 -28.89 -45.53
CA ILE A 374 11.36 -29.19 -44.22
C ILE A 374 10.80 -27.91 -43.64
N GLU A 375 9.56 -27.97 -43.20
CA GLU A 375 8.84 -26.85 -42.58
C GLU A 375 8.60 -27.07 -41.12
N ASN A 376 8.77 -26.02 -40.34
CA ASN A 376 8.31 -25.97 -38.93
C ASN A 376 7.36 -24.80 -38.76
N VAL A 377 6.27 -25.04 -38.04
CA VAL A 377 5.19 -24.06 -37.78
C VAL A 377 5.34 -23.45 -36.42
N PHE A 378 5.27 -22.14 -36.36
CA PHE A 378 5.36 -21.35 -35.13
C PHE A 378 4.18 -20.38 -35.03
N THR A 379 3.71 -20.15 -33.83
CA THR A 379 2.80 -19.05 -33.52
C THR A 379 3.60 -17.95 -32.84
N LEU A 380 3.80 -16.83 -33.53
CA LEU A 380 4.42 -15.63 -32.96
C LEU A 380 3.33 -14.75 -32.35
N ARG A 381 3.39 -14.55 -31.05
CA ARG A 381 2.56 -13.57 -30.38
C ARG A 381 3.35 -12.28 -30.20
N VAL A 382 3.07 -11.30 -31.06
CA VAL A 382 3.71 -9.99 -31.06
C VAL A 382 2.89 -9.03 -30.20
N MET A 383 3.51 -8.45 -29.18
CA MET A 383 2.87 -7.55 -28.21
C MET A 383 3.48 -6.16 -28.37
N ASN A 384 2.64 -5.21 -28.77
CA ASN A 384 2.99 -3.79 -28.83
C ASN A 384 2.58 -3.15 -27.50
N THR A 385 3.56 -2.70 -26.73
CA THR A 385 3.31 -2.02 -25.43
C THR A 385 3.33 -0.49 -25.55
N ASP A 386 3.57 0.05 -26.77
CA ASP A 386 3.52 1.48 -27.08
C ASP A 386 2.07 1.95 -27.29
N GLU A 387 1.83 3.23 -27.06
CA GLU A 387 0.54 3.89 -27.30
C GLU A 387 0.29 4.24 -28.78
N ALA A 388 1.26 3.93 -29.65
CA ALA A 388 1.14 4.07 -31.10
C ALA A 388 1.03 2.70 -31.81
N PRO A 389 0.28 2.58 -32.90
CA PRO A 389 0.28 1.37 -33.72
C PRO A 389 1.62 1.24 -34.45
N HIS A 390 2.13 0.01 -34.55
CA HIS A 390 3.37 -0.29 -35.25
C HIS A 390 3.19 -1.42 -36.25
N ARG A 391 3.92 -1.33 -37.37
CA ARG A 391 4.09 -2.41 -38.31
C ARG A 391 5.45 -3.05 -38.10
N TYR A 392 5.47 -4.35 -37.84
CA TYR A 392 6.69 -5.11 -37.57
C TYR A 392 7.03 -6.01 -38.75
N GLU A 393 8.29 -6.06 -39.10
CA GLU A 393 8.88 -6.98 -40.07
C GLU A 393 9.48 -8.18 -39.33
N ILE A 394 9.20 -9.39 -39.81
CA ILE A 394 9.66 -10.64 -39.26
C ILE A 394 10.72 -11.23 -40.18
N ALA A 395 11.91 -11.46 -39.68
CA ALA A 395 13.00 -12.14 -40.38
C ALA A 395 13.48 -13.36 -39.55
N VAL A 396 14.12 -14.29 -40.19
CA VAL A 396 14.71 -15.50 -39.59
C VAL A 396 16.22 -15.56 -39.90
N ASP A 397 17.00 -16.01 -38.93
CA ASP A 397 18.46 -16.11 -39.02
C ASP A 397 19.01 -17.28 -38.19
N GLY A 398 20.14 -17.87 -38.56
CA GLY A 398 20.83 -18.86 -37.72
C GLY A 398 21.01 -20.25 -38.36
N ILE A 399 20.29 -20.59 -39.43
CA ILE A 399 20.49 -21.85 -40.18
C ILE A 399 20.74 -21.48 -41.65
N GLU A 400 21.70 -22.10 -42.28
CA GLU A 400 22.00 -21.84 -43.71
C GLU A 400 20.79 -22.21 -44.58
N GLY A 401 20.30 -21.24 -45.38
CA GLY A 401 19.17 -21.43 -46.28
C GLY A 401 17.80 -21.39 -45.64
N ILE A 402 17.68 -21.01 -44.36
CA ILE A 402 16.39 -20.81 -43.70
C ILE A 402 15.60 -19.67 -44.35
N ARG A 403 14.34 -19.89 -44.62
CA ARG A 403 13.41 -18.90 -45.20
C ARG A 403 12.12 -18.83 -44.43
N LEU A 404 11.45 -17.71 -44.57
CA LEU A 404 10.10 -17.49 -44.06
C LEU A 404 9.11 -17.66 -45.23
N GLU A 405 8.22 -18.65 -45.14
CA GLU A 405 7.23 -18.92 -46.20
C GLU A 405 5.90 -18.17 -45.95
N SER A 406 5.74 -17.57 -44.80
CA SER A 406 4.54 -16.81 -44.43
C SER A 406 4.76 -15.29 -44.58
N ALA A 407 3.70 -14.51 -44.33
CA ALA A 407 3.76 -13.06 -44.37
C ALA A 407 4.88 -12.51 -43.47
N ALA A 408 5.83 -11.79 -44.08
CA ALA A 408 6.99 -11.19 -43.39
C ALA A 408 6.64 -9.94 -42.56
N THR A 409 5.37 -9.48 -42.57
CA THR A 409 4.95 -8.27 -41.84
C THR A 409 3.66 -8.49 -41.06
N ILE A 410 3.61 -7.89 -39.87
CA ILE A 410 2.43 -7.88 -38.99
C ILE A 410 2.17 -6.46 -38.48
N GLU A 411 0.94 -6.00 -38.59
CA GLU A 411 0.50 -4.73 -38.04
C GLU A 411 -0.19 -4.99 -36.68
N VAL A 412 0.31 -4.34 -35.62
CA VAL A 412 -0.18 -4.49 -34.26
C VAL A 412 -0.66 -3.12 -33.77
N PRO A 413 -1.95 -2.98 -33.41
CA PRO A 413 -2.48 -1.74 -32.87
C PRO A 413 -1.78 -1.32 -31.57
N ALA A 414 -2.02 -0.08 -31.16
CA ALA A 414 -1.53 0.43 -29.86
C ALA A 414 -1.98 -0.46 -28.70
N VAL A 415 -1.10 -0.69 -27.76
CA VAL A 415 -1.38 -1.43 -26.49
C VAL A 415 -2.11 -2.77 -26.73
N SER A 416 -1.73 -3.49 -27.78
CA SER A 416 -2.40 -4.73 -28.16
C SER A 416 -1.41 -5.86 -28.45
N SER A 417 -1.94 -7.08 -28.57
CA SER A 417 -1.18 -8.23 -29.04
C SER A 417 -1.88 -8.87 -30.23
N LYS A 418 -1.09 -9.33 -31.19
CA LYS A 418 -1.59 -10.08 -32.34
C LYS A 418 -0.76 -11.34 -32.51
N SER A 419 -1.44 -12.47 -32.75
CA SER A 419 -0.78 -13.73 -33.05
C SER A 419 -0.72 -13.93 -34.57
N ALA A 420 0.44 -14.31 -35.07
CA ALA A 420 0.65 -14.70 -36.46
C ALA A 420 1.16 -16.12 -36.51
N LEU A 421 0.57 -16.92 -37.39
CA LEU A 421 1.09 -18.23 -37.76
C LEU A 421 2.24 -17.99 -38.76
N VAL A 422 3.40 -18.52 -38.44
CA VAL A 422 4.62 -18.31 -39.21
C VAL A 422 5.23 -19.66 -39.52
N VAL A 423 5.53 -19.87 -40.81
CA VAL A 423 6.18 -21.09 -41.32
C VAL A 423 7.60 -20.76 -41.70
N ALA A 424 8.55 -21.42 -41.04
CA ALA A 424 9.96 -21.37 -41.39
C ALA A 424 10.32 -22.66 -42.15
N SER A 425 11.07 -22.55 -43.24
CA SER A 425 11.49 -23.68 -44.09
C SER A 425 13.00 -23.74 -44.26
N VAL A 426 13.57 -24.93 -44.37
CA VAL A 426 14.98 -25.21 -44.62
C VAL A 426 15.08 -26.30 -45.69
N GLU A 427 16.04 -26.19 -46.64
CA GLU A 427 16.31 -27.19 -47.66
C GLU A 427 16.82 -28.49 -46.99
N GLU A 428 16.41 -29.63 -47.54
CA GLU A 428 16.88 -30.92 -47.06
C GLU A 428 18.41 -31.02 -47.16
N GLY A 429 19.06 -31.54 -46.12
CA GLY A 429 20.53 -31.64 -46.07
C GLY A 429 21.25 -30.41 -45.47
N LYS A 430 20.56 -29.31 -45.24
CA LYS A 430 21.14 -28.15 -44.53
C LYS A 430 20.74 -28.16 -43.07
N GLY A 431 21.76 -28.14 -42.17
CA GLY A 431 21.59 -28.27 -40.71
C GLY A 431 21.92 -29.65 -40.19
N LYS A 432 21.74 -29.85 -38.87
CA LYS A 432 22.00 -31.12 -38.19
C LYS A 432 20.67 -31.83 -37.92
N LYS A 433 20.65 -33.18 -38.03
CA LYS A 433 19.48 -33.96 -37.60
C LYS A 433 19.10 -33.64 -36.17
N GLY A 434 17.81 -33.44 -35.90
CA GLY A 434 17.31 -33.05 -34.60
C GLY A 434 17.07 -31.54 -34.47
N SER A 435 17.37 -30.98 -33.30
CA SER A 435 17.04 -29.60 -32.94
C SER A 435 18.20 -28.64 -33.29
N ASN A 436 17.90 -27.68 -34.15
CA ASN A 436 18.84 -26.63 -34.62
C ASN A 436 18.39 -25.28 -34.05
N PRO A 437 19.29 -24.52 -33.34
CA PRO A 437 18.93 -23.20 -32.85
C PRO A 437 18.87 -22.19 -33.98
N PHE A 438 17.84 -21.35 -33.98
CA PHE A 438 17.70 -20.22 -34.87
C PHE A 438 17.00 -19.05 -34.15
N VAL A 439 16.89 -17.90 -34.81
CA VAL A 439 16.41 -16.66 -34.21
C VAL A 439 15.34 -16.03 -35.12
N PHE A 440 14.24 -15.63 -34.53
CA PHE A 440 13.33 -14.66 -35.11
C PHE A 440 13.83 -13.26 -34.79
N ASP A 441 14.06 -12.44 -35.82
CA ASP A 441 14.41 -11.02 -35.73
C ASP A 441 13.19 -10.19 -36.13
N ILE A 442 12.56 -9.52 -35.18
CA ILE A 442 11.35 -8.74 -35.35
C ILE A 442 11.69 -7.27 -35.19
N ARG A 443 11.47 -6.45 -36.24
CA ARG A 443 11.84 -5.04 -36.31
C ARG A 443 10.63 -4.17 -36.64
N ALA A 444 10.49 -3.03 -35.95
CA ALA A 444 9.47 -2.05 -36.30
C ALA A 444 9.88 -1.30 -37.60
N GLN A 445 8.93 -1.14 -38.52
CA GLN A 445 9.07 -0.29 -39.67
C GLN A 445 8.76 1.16 -39.28
N GLY A 446 9.70 2.10 -39.57
CA GLY A 446 9.48 3.54 -39.37
C GLY A 446 10.05 4.12 -38.06
N GLY A 447 11.19 4.73 -38.12
CA GLY A 447 11.72 5.79 -37.26
C GLY A 447 12.34 5.45 -35.92
N LYS A 448 11.86 4.50 -35.16
CA LYS A 448 12.50 4.04 -33.92
C LYS A 448 13.16 2.68 -34.14
N ALA A 449 14.41 2.51 -33.72
CA ALA A 449 15.13 1.24 -33.75
C ALA A 449 14.55 0.26 -32.70
N ILE A 450 13.27 -0.13 -32.84
CA ILE A 450 12.63 -1.13 -32.02
C ILE A 450 12.85 -2.49 -32.67
N SER A 451 13.67 -3.34 -32.07
CA SER A 451 13.90 -4.70 -32.55
C SER A 451 14.03 -5.68 -31.38
N VAL A 452 13.53 -6.89 -31.58
CA VAL A 452 13.65 -7.99 -30.63
C VAL A 452 14.11 -9.23 -31.38
N ARG A 453 15.09 -9.93 -30.81
CA ARG A 453 15.63 -11.19 -31.30
C ARG A 453 15.24 -12.32 -30.33
N GLU A 454 14.34 -13.22 -30.80
CA GLU A 454 13.89 -14.34 -29.99
C GLU A 454 14.49 -15.65 -30.49
N LYS A 455 15.17 -16.36 -29.59
CA LYS A 455 15.80 -17.65 -29.87
C LYS A 455 14.77 -18.78 -29.76
N THR A 456 14.79 -19.64 -30.77
CA THR A 456 13.97 -20.86 -30.79
C THR A 456 14.73 -22.00 -31.47
N THR A 457 14.07 -23.12 -31.69
CA THR A 457 14.70 -24.31 -32.32
C THR A 457 13.90 -24.77 -33.50
N PHE A 458 14.56 -25.08 -34.60
CA PHE A 458 14.04 -25.73 -35.77
C PHE A 458 14.35 -27.23 -35.73
N PHE A 459 13.39 -28.09 -36.02
CA PHE A 459 13.57 -29.53 -36.02
C PHE A 459 13.76 -30.06 -37.43
N LEU A 460 14.84 -30.82 -37.66
CA LEU A 460 15.12 -31.58 -38.88
C LEU A 460 15.03 -33.09 -38.56
N PRO A 461 14.36 -33.90 -39.40
CA PRO A 461 14.19 -35.33 -39.20
C PRO A 461 15.50 -36.14 -39.22
#